data_cf4c2817743c3cc63ce685b03000b1c5
#
_entry.id   cf4c2817743c3cc63ce685b03000b1c5
#
_cell.length_a   1.000
_cell.length_b   1.000
_cell.length_c   1.000
_cell.angle_alpha   90.00
_cell.angle_beta   90.00
_cell.angle_gamma   90.00
#
_symmetry.space_group_name_H-M   'P 1'
#
loop_
_entity.id
_entity.type
_entity.pdbx_description
1 polymer ?
#
loop_
_entity_poly.entity_id
_entity_poly.type
_entity_poly.pdbx_seq_one_letter_code
_entity_poly.pdbx_strand_id
1 'polypeptide(L)'
;MKALIYAGPKQAVLKDLPAPAAREGAVKVDVRYCGVCGSDIGIYLGTHPRAKAPLVFGHEFLGVVAEDGKKFKKGDRVVAYPLLSCGHCRACRTGSAHVCNTLGLIGIDVDGGMCEELYVDEDVLFKVPDGVSDRAAVVTEPLAVILRAVHQAEFKARDVAVVIGAGPIGMLTGIVLKNIGAAKVFISDVAEKRLAIAEELGLTPVNVAKENLNEVVKAATGGEGCDVLFECSGSAQGAMDMTEITRVSGTICMVSVHKKPHEVNLQQLNFKEQWMIGTRVYTKEEFGQAVEYTKDLQEQLEKVVTHIVPMKDAERVFDMIADVSEGTVKVVVDCKDF
;
A
#
# COMPACT_ATOMS: atom_id res chain seq x y z
N MET A 1 5.47 10.89 25.22
CA MET A 1 4.74 10.92 23.95
C MET A 1 3.66 9.83 23.93
N LYS A 2 2.52 10.10 23.33
CA LYS A 2 1.49 9.06 23.11
C LYS A 2 1.82 8.22 21.89
N ALA A 3 1.53 6.92 21.96
CA ALA A 3 1.74 5.99 20.87
C ALA A 3 0.73 4.84 20.92
N LEU A 4 0.29 4.36 19.74
CA LEU A 4 -0.51 3.15 19.61
C LEU A 4 0.43 1.94 19.57
N ILE A 5 0.32 1.08 20.57
CA ILE A 5 1.23 -0.05 20.79
C ILE A 5 0.51 -1.37 20.55
N TYR A 6 1.17 -2.25 19.79
CA TYR A 6 0.89 -3.68 19.82
C TYR A 6 1.41 -4.26 21.14
N ALA A 7 0.52 -4.62 22.04
CA ALA A 7 0.87 -5.21 23.35
C ALA A 7 0.75 -6.74 23.37
N GLY A 8 0.22 -7.34 22.29
CA GLY A 8 -0.02 -8.75 22.11
C GLY A 8 -1.20 -8.99 21.17
N PRO A 9 -1.53 -10.25 20.82
CA PRO A 9 -2.64 -10.56 19.92
C PRO A 9 -3.95 -9.92 20.33
N LYS A 10 -4.55 -9.15 19.42
CA LYS A 10 -5.78 -8.36 19.60
C LYS A 10 -5.69 -7.28 20.70
N GLN A 11 -4.48 -6.82 20.98
CA GLN A 11 -4.22 -5.75 21.95
C GLN A 11 -3.47 -4.60 21.27
N ALA A 12 -4.23 -3.66 20.71
CA ALA A 12 -3.74 -2.35 20.32
C ALA A 12 -4.12 -1.37 21.42
N VAL A 13 -3.13 -0.75 22.06
CA VAL A 13 -3.33 0.07 23.27
C VAL A 13 -2.64 1.42 23.12
N LEU A 14 -3.36 2.49 23.36
CA LEU A 14 -2.79 3.83 23.42
C LEU A 14 -2.06 4.00 24.77
N LYS A 15 -0.76 4.31 24.71
CA LYS A 15 0.09 4.48 25.91
C LYS A 15 0.92 5.75 25.88
N ASP A 16 1.19 6.28 27.05
CA ASP A 16 2.22 7.28 27.25
C ASP A 16 3.59 6.60 27.37
N LEU A 17 4.51 6.95 26.46
CA LEU A 17 5.89 6.51 26.44
C LEU A 17 6.84 7.66 26.76
N PRO A 18 8.07 7.38 27.23
CA PRO A 18 9.14 8.39 27.26
C PRO A 18 9.33 9.02 25.87
N ALA A 19 9.79 10.28 25.85
CA ALA A 19 10.21 10.89 24.59
C ALA A 19 11.31 10.05 23.92
N PRO A 20 11.33 9.93 22.59
CA PRO A 20 12.35 9.15 21.90
C PRO A 20 13.73 9.78 22.10
N ALA A 21 14.77 8.95 22.24
CA ALA A 21 16.13 9.43 22.37
C ALA A 21 16.70 9.90 21.03
N ALA A 22 17.40 11.03 21.08
CA ALA A 22 18.16 11.52 19.93
C ALA A 22 19.27 10.52 19.53
N ARG A 23 19.51 10.37 18.23
CA ARG A 23 20.59 9.53 17.69
C ARG A 23 21.27 10.20 16.50
N GLU A 24 22.56 9.93 16.35
CA GLU A 24 23.34 10.50 15.26
C GLU A 24 22.78 10.09 13.88
N GLY A 25 22.73 11.05 12.96
CA GLY A 25 22.24 10.84 11.59
C GLY A 25 20.70 10.79 11.47
N ALA A 26 19.98 10.96 12.56
CA ALA A 26 18.53 11.04 12.57
C ALA A 26 18.04 12.43 12.97
N VAL A 27 16.85 12.79 12.51
CA VAL A 27 16.14 13.99 12.93
C VAL A 27 14.84 13.60 13.62
N LYS A 28 14.41 14.47 14.55
CA LYS A 28 13.13 14.36 15.21
C LYS A 28 12.01 14.75 14.23
N VAL A 29 11.03 13.87 14.07
CA VAL A 29 9.85 14.07 13.25
C VAL A 29 8.61 14.07 14.12
N ASP A 30 7.87 15.16 14.12
CA ASP A 30 6.52 15.26 14.68
C ASP A 30 5.55 14.63 13.68
N VAL A 31 5.00 13.45 14.00
CA VAL A 31 4.09 12.74 13.10
C VAL A 31 2.76 13.48 13.05
N ARG A 32 2.23 13.65 11.83
CA ARG A 32 0.90 14.19 11.59
C ARG A 32 -0.10 13.09 11.29
N TYR A 33 0.19 12.30 10.28
CA TYR A 33 -0.67 11.21 9.83
C TYR A 33 0.11 9.91 9.72
N CYS A 34 -0.54 8.81 10.06
CA CYS A 34 -0.03 7.48 9.82
C CYS A 34 -1.13 6.60 9.21
N GLY A 35 -0.88 6.05 8.02
CA GLY A 35 -1.79 5.12 7.36
C GLY A 35 -1.80 3.75 8.04
N VAL A 36 -2.97 3.11 8.04
CA VAL A 36 -3.14 1.73 8.51
C VAL A 36 -3.06 0.78 7.33
N CYS A 37 -2.19 -0.21 7.41
CA CYS A 37 -1.96 -1.22 6.37
C CYS A 37 -2.58 -2.57 6.72
N GLY A 38 -2.77 -3.43 5.73
CA GLY A 38 -3.16 -4.83 5.92
C GLY A 38 -2.16 -5.64 6.76
N SER A 39 -0.87 -5.26 6.78
CA SER A 39 0.14 -5.85 7.66
C SER A 39 -0.06 -5.50 9.13
N ASP A 40 -0.54 -4.28 9.43
CA ASP A 40 -0.87 -3.88 10.81
C ASP A 40 -2.03 -4.72 11.36
N ILE A 41 -2.98 -5.11 10.50
CA ILE A 41 -4.04 -6.07 10.87
C ILE A 41 -3.41 -7.43 11.22
N GLY A 42 -2.43 -7.89 10.44
CA GLY A 42 -1.69 -9.13 10.73
C GLY A 42 -0.94 -9.06 12.06
N ILE A 43 -0.34 -7.91 12.38
CA ILE A 43 0.31 -7.66 13.68
C ILE A 43 -0.73 -7.68 14.81
N TYR A 44 -1.79 -6.91 14.67
CA TYR A 44 -2.88 -6.86 15.66
C TYR A 44 -3.46 -8.25 15.97
N LEU A 45 -3.70 -9.08 14.95
CA LEU A 45 -4.19 -10.44 15.12
C LEU A 45 -3.13 -11.43 15.66
N GLY A 46 -1.87 -11.03 15.76
CA GLY A 46 -0.76 -11.90 16.16
C GLY A 46 -0.37 -12.95 15.09
N THR A 47 -0.75 -12.72 13.85
CA THR A 47 -0.45 -13.63 12.72
C THR A 47 0.74 -13.17 11.88
N HIS A 48 1.26 -11.96 12.13
CA HIS A 48 2.45 -11.48 11.41
C HIS A 48 3.71 -12.21 11.89
N PRO A 49 4.52 -12.81 10.98
CA PRO A 49 5.58 -13.76 11.37
C PRO A 49 6.77 -13.12 12.09
N ARG A 50 6.95 -11.80 12.00
CA ARG A 50 8.14 -11.11 12.55
C ARG A 50 7.83 -10.14 13.68
N ALA A 51 6.68 -9.47 13.66
CA ALA A 51 6.34 -8.47 14.65
C ALA A 51 6.24 -9.07 16.05
N LYS A 52 6.87 -8.41 17.02
CA LYS A 52 6.93 -8.83 18.43
C LYS A 52 6.45 -7.71 19.34
N ALA A 53 5.62 -8.04 20.31
CA ALA A 53 5.21 -7.09 21.35
C ALA A 53 6.36 -6.85 22.37
N PRO A 54 6.50 -5.61 22.93
CA PRO A 54 5.76 -4.41 22.53
C PRO A 54 6.31 -3.78 21.24
N LEU A 55 5.45 -3.13 20.44
CA LEU A 55 5.85 -2.47 19.20
C LEU A 55 4.89 -1.31 18.89
N VAL A 56 5.40 -0.14 18.53
CA VAL A 56 4.59 0.95 17.98
C VAL A 56 4.24 0.63 16.53
N PHE A 57 2.94 0.67 16.19
CA PHE A 57 2.47 0.42 14.83
C PHE A 57 2.88 1.49 13.83
N GLY A 58 2.73 1.19 12.55
CA GLY A 58 2.68 2.13 11.44
C GLY A 58 3.98 2.34 10.69
N HIS A 59 3.93 2.05 9.39
CA HIS A 59 5.05 2.22 8.44
C HIS A 59 4.72 3.18 7.30
N GLU A 60 3.52 3.71 7.24
CA GLU A 60 3.03 4.66 6.25
C GLU A 60 2.80 6.03 6.91
N PHE A 61 3.85 6.80 7.23
CA PHE A 61 3.67 8.03 7.99
C PHE A 61 4.21 9.28 7.30
N LEU A 62 3.52 10.36 7.57
CA LEU A 62 3.85 11.73 7.21
C LEU A 62 4.09 12.52 8.50
N GLY A 63 5.12 13.34 8.52
CA GLY A 63 5.40 14.23 9.64
C GLY A 63 6.09 15.52 9.25
N VAL A 64 6.44 16.30 10.25
CA VAL A 64 7.17 17.55 10.13
C VAL A 64 8.46 17.46 10.92
N VAL A 65 9.56 17.82 10.31
CA VAL A 65 10.87 17.87 10.98
C VAL A 65 10.82 18.90 12.10
N ALA A 66 11.09 18.46 13.33
CA ALA A 66 10.97 19.30 14.54
C ALA A 66 12.25 20.09 14.87
N GLU A 67 13.40 19.69 14.33
CA GLU A 67 14.72 20.29 14.57
C GLU A 67 15.58 20.27 13.30
N ASP A 68 16.57 21.14 13.22
CA ASP A 68 17.48 21.17 12.07
C ASP A 68 18.40 19.95 12.05
N GLY A 69 18.41 19.23 10.92
CA GLY A 69 19.34 18.16 10.61
C GLY A 69 20.42 18.56 9.60
N LYS A 70 21.14 17.57 9.08
CA LYS A 70 22.14 17.77 8.01
C LYS A 70 21.48 18.01 6.65
N LYS A 71 20.39 17.26 6.35
CA LYS A 71 19.68 17.28 5.05
C LYS A 71 18.36 18.02 5.12
N PHE A 72 17.68 18.01 6.25
CA PHE A 72 16.36 18.58 6.46
C PHE A 72 16.39 19.72 7.45
N LYS A 73 15.46 20.66 7.30
CA LYS A 73 15.28 21.81 8.17
C LYS A 73 13.99 21.69 8.97
N LYS A 74 14.00 22.28 10.16
CA LYS A 74 12.78 22.41 10.96
C LYS A 74 11.65 22.99 10.12
N GLY A 75 10.50 22.34 10.13
CA GLY A 75 9.32 22.70 9.36
C GLY A 75 9.19 21.97 8.00
N ASP A 76 10.23 21.28 7.52
CA ASP A 76 10.10 20.45 6.33
C ASP A 76 9.08 19.33 6.56
N ARG A 77 8.13 19.16 5.62
CA ARG A 77 7.20 18.04 5.63
C ARG A 77 7.88 16.85 4.97
N VAL A 78 7.81 15.69 5.60
CA VAL A 78 8.52 14.50 5.18
C VAL A 78 7.68 13.23 5.27
N VAL A 79 7.92 12.31 4.34
CA VAL A 79 7.48 10.91 4.41
C VAL A 79 8.69 10.00 4.52
N ALA A 80 8.53 8.82 5.11
CA ALA A 80 9.64 7.92 5.37
C ALA A 80 9.60 6.68 4.48
N TYR A 81 10.71 6.34 3.86
CA TYR A 81 10.98 5.04 3.25
C TYR A 81 11.24 4.01 4.37
N PRO A 82 10.30 3.10 4.67
CA PRO A 82 10.36 2.33 5.90
C PRO A 82 11.24 1.08 5.82
N LEU A 83 11.82 0.75 4.65
CA LEU A 83 12.54 -0.50 4.45
C LEU A 83 13.98 -0.44 4.99
N LEU A 84 14.33 -1.42 5.82
CA LEU A 84 15.64 -1.56 6.46
C LEU A 84 16.37 -2.75 5.86
N SER A 85 17.27 -2.52 4.90
CA SER A 85 18.04 -3.56 4.23
C SER A 85 19.42 -3.75 4.89
N CYS A 86 19.98 -4.98 4.83
CA CYS A 86 21.27 -5.27 5.45
C CYS A 86 22.50 -4.73 4.70
N GLY A 87 22.34 -4.30 3.45
CA GLY A 87 23.42 -3.76 2.60
C GLY A 87 24.40 -4.78 2.01
N HIS A 88 24.50 -6.01 2.52
CA HIS A 88 25.57 -6.96 2.16
C HIS A 88 25.10 -8.29 1.55
N CYS A 89 23.82 -8.68 1.65
CA CYS A 89 23.33 -9.89 1.00
C CYS A 89 23.34 -9.75 -0.54
N ARG A 90 23.13 -10.85 -1.26
CA ARG A 90 23.12 -10.82 -2.73
C ARG A 90 22.13 -9.79 -3.28
N ALA A 91 20.90 -9.81 -2.80
CA ALA A 91 19.87 -8.87 -3.25
C ALA A 91 20.33 -7.41 -3.08
N CYS A 92 20.88 -7.04 -1.92
CA CYS A 92 21.37 -5.69 -1.68
C CYS A 92 22.52 -5.30 -2.64
N ARG A 93 23.46 -6.21 -2.87
CA ARG A 93 24.63 -5.95 -3.73
C ARG A 93 24.32 -5.91 -5.23
N THR A 94 23.16 -6.43 -5.64
CA THR A 94 22.73 -6.48 -7.05
C THR A 94 21.58 -5.50 -7.36
N GLY A 95 21.34 -4.47 -6.50
CA GLY A 95 20.35 -3.44 -6.74
C GLY A 95 18.90 -3.80 -6.32
N SER A 96 18.72 -4.97 -5.69
CA SER A 96 17.41 -5.44 -5.25
C SER A 96 17.25 -5.38 -3.72
N ALA A 97 17.75 -4.31 -3.08
CA ALA A 97 17.75 -4.16 -1.62
C ALA A 97 16.36 -4.26 -0.98
N HIS A 98 15.32 -3.91 -1.72
CA HIS A 98 13.91 -4.02 -1.29
C HIS A 98 13.46 -5.47 -1.03
N VAL A 99 14.15 -6.47 -1.56
CA VAL A 99 13.92 -7.90 -1.29
C VAL A 99 15.12 -8.52 -0.54
N CYS A 100 15.74 -7.74 0.34
CA CYS A 100 16.83 -8.18 1.21
C CYS A 100 16.43 -9.45 1.98
N ASN A 101 17.40 -10.39 2.14
CA ASN A 101 17.16 -11.66 2.86
C ASN A 101 16.72 -11.45 4.31
N THR A 102 17.14 -10.35 4.93
CA THR A 102 16.81 -9.96 6.31
C THR A 102 16.13 -8.59 6.32
N LEU A 103 15.22 -8.35 5.35
CA LEU A 103 14.51 -7.08 5.25
C LEU A 103 13.72 -6.81 6.52
N GLY A 104 14.06 -5.73 7.22
CA GLY A 104 13.27 -5.14 8.30
C GLY A 104 12.41 -3.99 7.80
N LEU A 105 11.43 -3.58 8.60
CA LEU A 105 10.58 -2.42 8.36
C LEU A 105 10.33 -1.64 9.65
N ILE A 106 10.35 -0.32 9.53
CA ILE A 106 9.79 0.59 10.56
C ILE A 106 8.31 0.22 10.75
N GLY A 107 7.84 0.14 11.99
CA GLY A 107 6.45 -0.24 12.33
C GLY A 107 6.16 -1.75 12.31
N ILE A 108 7.16 -2.60 11.99
CA ILE A 108 7.04 -4.07 12.01
C ILE A 108 8.18 -4.71 12.81
N ASP A 109 9.42 -4.38 12.50
CA ASP A 109 10.62 -4.93 13.16
C ASP A 109 11.24 -3.96 14.18
N VAL A 110 10.92 -2.67 14.03
CA VAL A 110 11.24 -1.57 14.96
C VAL A 110 10.03 -0.67 15.08
N ASP A 111 9.99 0.18 16.11
CA ASP A 111 8.88 1.10 16.39
C ASP A 111 8.55 1.98 15.17
N GLY A 112 7.25 2.19 14.96
CA GLY A 112 6.66 2.89 13.82
C GLY A 112 6.12 4.27 14.13
N GLY A 113 5.36 4.80 13.15
CA GLY A 113 4.88 6.18 13.13
C GLY A 113 3.50 6.42 13.74
N MET A 114 2.82 5.41 14.34
CA MET A 114 1.57 5.68 15.07
C MET A 114 1.88 6.22 16.47
N CYS A 115 2.55 7.39 16.51
CA CYS A 115 2.97 8.09 17.71
C CYS A 115 3.03 9.61 17.47
N GLU A 116 3.20 10.39 18.54
CA GLU A 116 3.35 11.86 18.44
C GLU A 116 4.64 12.25 17.73
N GLU A 117 5.75 11.57 18.04
CA GLU A 117 7.09 11.93 17.59
C GLU A 117 8.02 10.72 17.56
N LEU A 118 8.98 10.72 16.64
CA LEU A 118 10.04 9.71 16.57
C LEU A 118 11.30 10.30 15.94
N TYR A 119 12.47 9.64 16.19
CA TYR A 119 13.70 9.94 15.45
C TYR A 119 13.81 9.03 14.24
N VAL A 120 14.01 9.61 13.06
CA VAL A 120 14.13 8.91 11.78
C VAL A 120 15.45 9.29 11.11
N ASP A 121 16.16 8.31 10.58
CA ASP A 121 17.40 8.56 9.82
C ASP A 121 17.09 9.44 8.61
N GLU A 122 17.89 10.49 8.43
CA GLU A 122 17.69 11.43 7.32
C GLU A 122 17.82 10.76 5.95
N ASP A 123 18.55 9.63 5.88
CA ASP A 123 18.74 8.90 4.63
C ASP A 123 17.48 8.21 4.11
N VAL A 124 16.49 7.98 4.97
CA VAL A 124 15.22 7.34 4.58
C VAL A 124 14.07 8.33 4.49
N LEU A 125 14.31 9.62 4.77
CA LEU A 125 13.30 10.66 4.63
C LEU A 125 13.28 11.24 3.22
N PHE A 126 12.08 11.60 2.77
CA PHE A 126 11.81 12.30 1.52
C PHE A 126 10.95 13.52 1.79
N LYS A 127 11.33 14.66 1.21
CA LYS A 127 10.55 15.89 1.35
C LYS A 127 9.27 15.81 0.54
N VAL A 128 8.15 16.15 1.16
CA VAL A 128 6.87 16.28 0.47
C VAL A 128 6.91 17.51 -0.43
N PRO A 129 6.53 17.43 -1.70
CA PRO A 129 6.51 18.57 -2.60
C PRO A 129 5.58 19.68 -2.10
N ASP A 130 5.94 20.93 -2.40
CA ASP A 130 5.12 22.08 -2.05
C ASP A 130 3.75 22.01 -2.75
N GLY A 131 2.71 22.36 -2.00
CA GLY A 131 1.32 22.34 -2.49
C GLY A 131 0.62 20.97 -2.38
N VAL A 132 1.32 19.87 -2.07
CA VAL A 132 0.71 18.58 -1.79
C VAL A 132 0.08 18.60 -0.41
N SER A 133 -1.17 18.15 -0.30
CA SER A 133 -1.87 18.04 0.98
C SER A 133 -1.32 16.89 1.83
N ASP A 134 -1.45 16.99 3.15
CA ASP A 134 -1.05 15.91 4.07
C ASP A 134 -1.86 14.63 3.81
N ARG A 135 -3.12 14.76 3.36
CA ARG A 135 -4.00 13.63 3.03
C ARG A 135 -3.53 12.86 1.80
N ALA A 136 -3.00 13.54 0.79
CA ALA A 136 -2.40 12.88 -0.37
C ALA A 136 -1.02 12.32 -0.04
N ALA A 137 -0.20 13.07 0.71
CA ALA A 137 1.16 12.66 1.04
C ALA A 137 1.25 11.40 1.91
N VAL A 138 0.28 11.15 2.81
CA VAL A 138 0.30 9.96 3.69
C VAL A 138 0.17 8.65 2.94
N VAL A 139 -0.34 8.66 1.69
CA VAL A 139 -0.45 7.44 0.86
C VAL A 139 0.76 7.20 -0.05
N THR A 140 1.85 7.96 0.13
CA THR A 140 3.09 7.78 -0.65
C THR A 140 3.64 6.35 -0.55
N GLU A 141 3.64 5.77 0.66
CA GLU A 141 4.18 4.42 0.86
C GLU A 141 3.41 3.38 0.05
N PRO A 142 2.09 3.21 0.20
CA PRO A 142 1.36 2.25 -0.64
C PRO A 142 1.36 2.62 -2.13
N LEU A 143 1.49 3.90 -2.51
CA LEU A 143 1.65 4.30 -3.90
C LEU A 143 2.97 3.78 -4.49
N ALA A 144 4.07 3.76 -3.71
CA ALA A 144 5.34 3.18 -4.14
C ALA A 144 5.22 1.66 -4.42
N VAL A 145 4.41 0.92 -3.63
CA VAL A 145 4.09 -0.49 -3.90
C VAL A 145 3.49 -0.65 -5.30
N ILE A 146 2.59 0.26 -5.68
CA ILE A 146 1.90 0.19 -6.97
C ILE A 146 2.85 0.55 -8.12
N LEU A 147 3.69 1.57 -7.98
CA LEU A 147 4.68 1.88 -9.01
C LEU A 147 5.58 0.67 -9.28
N ARG A 148 6.03 -0.01 -8.22
CA ARG A 148 6.79 -1.26 -8.37
C ARG A 148 5.98 -2.33 -9.11
N ALA A 149 4.72 -2.54 -8.75
CA ALA A 149 3.88 -3.54 -9.39
C ALA A 149 3.67 -3.26 -10.88
N VAL A 150 3.42 -1.99 -11.22
CA VAL A 150 3.22 -1.54 -12.60
C VAL A 150 4.50 -1.67 -13.43
N HIS A 151 5.66 -1.30 -12.87
CA HIS A 151 6.96 -1.50 -13.52
C HIS A 151 7.25 -2.98 -13.77
N GLN A 152 7.02 -3.84 -12.78
CA GLN A 152 7.24 -5.28 -12.92
C GLN A 152 6.31 -5.93 -13.94
N ALA A 153 5.09 -5.45 -14.04
CA ALA A 153 4.10 -5.93 -15.01
C ALA A 153 4.36 -5.43 -16.44
N GLU A 154 5.31 -4.51 -16.62
CA GLU A 154 5.60 -3.85 -17.90
C GLU A 154 4.35 -3.26 -18.57
N PHE A 155 3.43 -2.71 -17.74
CA PHE A 155 2.19 -2.10 -18.23
C PHE A 155 2.46 -0.94 -19.17
N LYS A 156 1.67 -0.86 -20.25
CA LYS A 156 1.82 0.15 -21.30
C LYS A 156 0.55 0.97 -21.47
N ALA A 157 0.73 2.21 -21.94
CA ALA A 157 -0.41 3.02 -22.36
C ALA A 157 -1.22 2.28 -23.44
N ARG A 158 -2.55 2.37 -23.34
CA ARG A 158 -3.56 1.70 -24.16
C ARG A 158 -3.78 0.21 -23.83
N ASP A 159 -3.07 -0.40 -22.90
CA ASP A 159 -3.42 -1.72 -22.40
C ASP A 159 -4.81 -1.68 -21.71
N VAL A 160 -5.53 -2.78 -21.81
CA VAL A 160 -6.71 -3.06 -20.98
C VAL A 160 -6.26 -3.78 -19.72
N ALA A 161 -6.57 -3.21 -18.57
CA ALA A 161 -6.19 -3.78 -17.28
C ALA A 161 -7.38 -4.29 -16.49
N VAL A 162 -7.14 -5.33 -15.71
CA VAL A 162 -8.05 -5.82 -14.66
C VAL A 162 -7.36 -5.75 -13.31
N VAL A 163 -8.06 -5.21 -12.33
CA VAL A 163 -7.63 -5.17 -10.92
C VAL A 163 -8.62 -5.97 -10.09
N ILE A 164 -8.17 -7.06 -9.49
CA ILE A 164 -9.00 -7.87 -8.59
C ILE A 164 -8.84 -7.36 -7.16
N GLY A 165 -9.92 -6.80 -6.59
CA GLY A 165 -9.98 -6.20 -5.26
C GLY A 165 -9.93 -4.68 -5.29
N ALA A 166 -10.98 -4.02 -4.76
CA ALA A 166 -11.10 -2.56 -4.64
C ALA A 166 -10.70 -2.06 -3.23
N GLY A 167 -9.71 -2.69 -2.60
CA GLY A 167 -9.05 -2.18 -1.40
C GLY A 167 -8.07 -1.04 -1.72
N PRO A 168 -7.30 -0.54 -0.73
CA PRO A 168 -6.36 0.56 -0.94
C PRO A 168 -5.38 0.31 -2.09
N ILE A 169 -4.83 -0.88 -2.15
CA ILE A 169 -3.86 -1.30 -3.18
C ILE A 169 -4.52 -1.33 -4.56
N GLY A 170 -5.72 -1.94 -4.70
CA GLY A 170 -6.40 -1.97 -5.99
C GLY A 170 -6.86 -0.60 -6.48
N MET A 171 -7.34 0.27 -5.59
CA MET A 171 -7.72 1.65 -5.93
C MET A 171 -6.51 2.44 -6.45
N LEU A 172 -5.39 2.40 -5.73
CA LEU A 172 -4.15 3.06 -6.15
C LEU A 172 -3.63 2.49 -7.47
N THR A 173 -3.73 1.16 -7.66
CA THR A 173 -3.39 0.52 -8.94
C THR A 173 -4.23 1.12 -10.07
N GLY A 174 -5.54 1.15 -9.93
CA GLY A 174 -6.44 1.72 -10.94
C GLY A 174 -6.13 3.18 -11.27
N ILE A 175 -5.84 4.00 -10.27
CA ILE A 175 -5.46 5.42 -10.42
C ILE A 175 -4.18 5.53 -11.27
N VAL A 176 -3.13 4.79 -10.90
CA VAL A 176 -1.83 4.84 -11.62
C VAL A 176 -1.98 4.35 -13.05
N LEU A 177 -2.66 3.22 -13.29
CA LEU A 177 -2.89 2.69 -14.64
C LEU A 177 -3.64 3.68 -15.52
N LYS A 178 -4.67 4.32 -14.99
CA LYS A 178 -5.42 5.35 -15.71
C LYS A 178 -4.54 6.57 -16.03
N ASN A 179 -3.71 7.01 -15.11
CA ASN A 179 -2.79 8.13 -15.32
C ASN A 179 -1.73 7.82 -16.39
N ILE A 180 -1.26 6.57 -16.48
CA ILE A 180 -0.34 6.12 -17.55
C ILE A 180 -1.04 6.09 -18.91
N GLY A 181 -2.37 6.02 -18.95
CA GLY A 181 -3.16 6.02 -20.17
C GLY A 181 -3.70 4.65 -20.58
N ALA A 182 -4.11 3.83 -19.61
CA ALA A 182 -4.86 2.60 -19.86
C ALA A 182 -6.04 2.84 -20.82
N ALA A 183 -6.29 1.94 -21.77
CA ALA A 183 -7.48 2.01 -22.60
C ALA A 183 -8.75 1.81 -21.76
N LYS A 184 -8.69 0.89 -20.82
CA LYS A 184 -9.73 0.62 -19.84
C LYS A 184 -9.15 -0.05 -18.60
N VAL A 185 -9.68 0.27 -17.43
CA VAL A 185 -9.33 -0.39 -16.17
C VAL A 185 -10.60 -0.93 -15.54
N PHE A 186 -10.75 -2.24 -15.51
CA PHE A 186 -11.77 -2.92 -14.72
C PHE A 186 -11.26 -3.11 -13.30
N ILE A 187 -12.13 -2.89 -12.31
CA ILE A 187 -11.83 -3.17 -10.91
C ILE A 187 -12.97 -3.97 -10.29
N SER A 188 -12.66 -5.06 -9.62
CA SER A 188 -13.67 -5.94 -9.06
C SER A 188 -13.62 -5.99 -7.54
N ASP A 189 -14.79 -6.04 -6.91
CA ASP A 189 -14.98 -6.25 -5.47
C ASP A 189 -16.40 -6.77 -5.23
N VAL A 190 -16.70 -7.16 -3.98
CA VAL A 190 -18.06 -7.46 -3.52
C VAL A 190 -18.69 -6.27 -2.80
N ALA A 191 -17.91 -5.29 -2.36
CA ALA A 191 -18.34 -4.13 -1.58
C ALA A 191 -18.79 -2.98 -2.48
N GLU A 192 -20.11 -2.76 -2.57
CA GLU A 192 -20.71 -1.72 -3.44
C GLU A 192 -20.17 -0.32 -3.16
N LYS A 193 -19.98 0.04 -1.88
CA LYS A 193 -19.45 1.36 -1.51
C LYS A 193 -18.04 1.59 -2.05
N ARG A 194 -17.19 0.56 -2.05
CA ARG A 194 -15.85 0.63 -2.65
C ARG A 194 -15.92 0.77 -4.17
N LEU A 195 -16.82 0.02 -4.80
CA LEU A 195 -17.03 0.09 -6.25
C LEU A 195 -17.55 1.46 -6.68
N ALA A 196 -18.39 2.11 -5.87
CA ALA A 196 -18.83 3.49 -6.14
C ALA A 196 -17.66 4.49 -6.11
N ILE A 197 -16.72 4.36 -5.16
CA ILE A 197 -15.49 5.17 -5.14
C ILE A 197 -14.64 4.91 -6.38
N ALA A 198 -14.53 3.64 -6.82
CA ALA A 198 -13.81 3.29 -8.03
C ALA A 198 -14.43 3.94 -9.28
N GLU A 199 -15.75 4.00 -9.37
CA GLU A 199 -16.47 4.68 -10.45
C GLU A 199 -16.21 6.19 -10.45
N GLU A 200 -16.23 6.85 -9.28
CA GLU A 200 -15.87 8.26 -9.13
C GLU A 200 -14.41 8.56 -9.54
N LEU A 201 -13.52 7.58 -9.41
CA LEU A 201 -12.14 7.66 -9.90
C LEU A 201 -12.04 7.39 -11.42
N GLY A 202 -13.19 7.07 -12.06
CA GLY A 202 -13.32 6.80 -13.50
C GLY A 202 -12.77 5.42 -13.90
N LEU A 203 -12.78 4.47 -12.97
CA LEU A 203 -12.55 3.05 -13.24
C LEU A 203 -13.86 2.38 -13.64
N THR A 204 -13.80 1.18 -14.21
CA THR A 204 -14.98 0.38 -14.55
C THR A 204 -15.21 -0.66 -13.45
N PRO A 205 -16.16 -0.41 -12.52
CA PRO A 205 -16.40 -1.33 -11.42
C PRO A 205 -17.16 -2.57 -11.89
N VAL A 206 -16.84 -3.73 -11.30
CA VAL A 206 -17.56 -4.99 -11.50
C VAL A 206 -17.83 -5.61 -10.13
N ASN A 207 -19.12 -5.77 -9.78
CA ASN A 207 -19.51 -6.44 -8.55
C ASN A 207 -19.56 -7.95 -8.79
N VAL A 208 -18.51 -8.66 -8.35
CA VAL A 208 -18.37 -10.11 -8.57
C VAL A 208 -19.36 -10.99 -7.76
N ALA A 209 -20.14 -10.38 -6.86
CA ALA A 209 -21.28 -11.04 -6.25
C ALA A 209 -22.53 -11.07 -7.18
N LYS A 210 -22.53 -10.24 -8.24
CA LYS A 210 -23.68 -10.06 -9.16
C LYS A 210 -23.34 -10.44 -10.61
N GLU A 211 -22.10 -10.27 -11.02
CA GLU A 211 -21.64 -10.42 -12.40
C GLU A 211 -20.37 -11.28 -12.48
N ASN A 212 -20.21 -11.98 -13.60
CA ASN A 212 -18.98 -12.74 -13.88
C ASN A 212 -17.95 -11.80 -14.50
N LEU A 213 -16.84 -11.55 -13.78
CA LEU A 213 -15.76 -10.65 -14.22
C LEU A 213 -15.17 -11.08 -15.57
N ASN A 214 -14.97 -12.37 -15.81
CA ASN A 214 -14.42 -12.88 -17.07
C ASN A 214 -15.35 -12.58 -18.25
N GLU A 215 -16.66 -12.76 -18.10
CA GLU A 215 -17.64 -12.46 -19.13
C GLU A 215 -17.68 -10.96 -19.46
N VAL A 216 -17.67 -10.11 -18.42
CA VAL A 216 -17.65 -8.64 -18.55
C VAL A 216 -16.41 -8.17 -19.31
N VAL A 217 -15.24 -8.70 -18.94
CA VAL A 217 -13.97 -8.35 -19.60
C VAL A 217 -13.94 -8.84 -21.06
N LYS A 218 -14.33 -10.09 -21.32
CA LYS A 218 -14.39 -10.66 -22.68
C LYS A 218 -15.36 -9.90 -23.58
N ALA A 219 -16.53 -9.54 -23.08
CA ALA A 219 -17.49 -8.73 -23.85
C ALA A 219 -16.92 -7.38 -24.27
N ALA A 220 -16.09 -6.76 -23.43
CA ALA A 220 -15.47 -5.46 -23.72
C ALA A 220 -14.19 -5.54 -24.55
N THR A 221 -13.60 -6.73 -24.71
CA THR A 221 -12.32 -6.96 -25.39
C THR A 221 -12.46 -7.85 -26.64
N GLY A 222 -13.67 -8.01 -27.17
CA GLY A 222 -13.92 -8.87 -28.34
C GLY A 222 -13.63 -10.36 -28.10
N GLY A 223 -13.67 -10.83 -26.86
CA GLY A 223 -13.42 -12.20 -26.48
C GLY A 223 -11.98 -12.50 -26.02
N GLU A 224 -11.05 -11.55 -26.17
CA GLU A 224 -9.62 -11.78 -25.94
C GLU A 224 -9.24 -11.87 -24.45
N GLY A 225 -9.81 -11.01 -23.60
CA GLY A 225 -9.40 -10.81 -22.20
C GLY A 225 -8.55 -9.56 -22.01
N CYS A 226 -7.97 -9.37 -20.80
CA CYS A 226 -7.15 -8.19 -20.50
C CYS A 226 -5.66 -8.41 -20.85
N ASP A 227 -4.96 -7.32 -21.15
CA ASP A 227 -3.51 -7.31 -21.39
C ASP A 227 -2.74 -7.61 -20.11
N VAL A 228 -3.10 -6.92 -19.02
CA VAL A 228 -2.46 -7.05 -17.71
C VAL A 228 -3.50 -7.19 -16.61
N LEU A 229 -3.30 -8.15 -15.72
CA LEU A 229 -4.12 -8.36 -14.53
C LEU A 229 -3.30 -8.14 -13.26
N PHE A 230 -3.84 -7.36 -12.32
CA PHE A 230 -3.26 -7.14 -10.99
C PHE A 230 -4.13 -7.83 -9.93
N GLU A 231 -3.58 -8.86 -9.29
CA GLU A 231 -4.24 -9.55 -8.19
C GLU A 231 -3.94 -8.81 -6.88
N CYS A 232 -4.92 -8.07 -6.36
CA CYS A 232 -4.80 -7.22 -5.16
C CYS A 232 -5.69 -7.69 -3.99
N SER A 233 -6.48 -8.76 -4.18
CA SER A 233 -7.45 -9.21 -3.18
C SER A 233 -6.89 -10.25 -2.20
N GLY A 234 -5.93 -11.08 -2.65
CA GLY A 234 -5.45 -12.26 -1.91
C GLY A 234 -6.51 -13.35 -1.75
N SER A 235 -7.58 -13.33 -2.56
CA SER A 235 -8.67 -14.29 -2.48
C SER A 235 -8.38 -15.58 -3.27
N ALA A 236 -8.99 -16.68 -2.84
CA ALA A 236 -8.89 -17.95 -3.56
C ALA A 236 -9.54 -17.85 -4.96
N GLN A 237 -10.66 -17.15 -5.06
CA GLN A 237 -11.36 -16.96 -6.32
C GLN A 237 -10.53 -16.10 -7.29
N GLY A 238 -9.94 -14.99 -6.81
CA GLY A 238 -9.04 -14.16 -7.62
C GLY A 238 -7.85 -14.95 -8.18
N ALA A 239 -7.23 -15.81 -7.36
CA ALA A 239 -6.15 -16.68 -7.79
C ALA A 239 -6.58 -17.68 -8.87
N MET A 240 -7.82 -18.16 -8.81
CA MET A 240 -8.36 -19.12 -9.79
C MET A 240 -8.73 -18.45 -11.12
N ASP A 241 -9.33 -17.25 -11.05
CA ASP A 241 -9.87 -16.54 -12.22
C ASP A 241 -8.79 -15.82 -13.04
N MET A 242 -7.68 -15.42 -12.42
CA MET A 242 -6.68 -14.55 -13.05
C MET A 242 -6.13 -15.09 -14.38
N THR A 243 -5.91 -16.40 -14.52
CA THR A 243 -5.39 -17.00 -15.74
C THR A 243 -6.44 -17.07 -16.84
N GLU A 244 -7.72 -17.14 -16.49
CA GLU A 244 -8.81 -17.17 -17.45
C GLU A 244 -9.12 -15.78 -18.03
N ILE A 245 -9.09 -14.76 -17.18
CA ILE A 245 -9.39 -13.37 -17.53
C ILE A 245 -8.28 -12.74 -18.39
N THR A 246 -7.03 -13.11 -18.12
CA THR A 246 -5.86 -12.62 -18.86
C THR A 246 -5.77 -13.27 -20.24
N ARG A 247 -5.54 -12.47 -21.28
CA ARG A 247 -5.43 -12.93 -22.67
C ARG A 247 -4.22 -13.82 -22.94
N VAL A 248 -4.15 -14.36 -24.14
CA VAL A 248 -2.92 -15.02 -24.65
C VAL A 248 -1.74 -14.04 -24.61
N SER A 249 -0.59 -14.51 -24.12
CA SER A 249 0.64 -13.72 -23.91
C SER A 249 0.43 -12.46 -23.05
N GLY A 250 -0.58 -12.46 -22.17
CA GLY A 250 -0.82 -11.38 -21.21
C GLY A 250 -0.04 -11.58 -19.92
N THR A 251 -0.03 -10.53 -19.08
CA THR A 251 0.73 -10.52 -17.81
C THR A 251 -0.19 -10.56 -16.60
N ILE A 252 0.16 -11.38 -15.61
CA ILE A 252 -0.49 -11.46 -14.30
C ILE A 252 0.51 -10.97 -13.24
N CYS A 253 0.17 -9.89 -12.55
CA CYS A 253 0.97 -9.34 -11.46
C CYS A 253 0.34 -9.70 -10.11
N MET A 254 1.06 -10.48 -9.30
CA MET A 254 0.65 -10.85 -7.95
C MET A 254 1.10 -9.77 -6.98
N VAL A 255 0.17 -8.91 -6.57
CA VAL A 255 0.45 -7.77 -5.67
C VAL A 255 0.10 -8.13 -4.22
N SER A 256 -0.98 -8.85 -4.02
CA SER A 256 -1.42 -9.25 -2.69
C SER A 256 -0.52 -10.30 -2.04
N VAL A 257 -0.45 -10.25 -0.71
CA VAL A 257 0.20 -11.30 0.08
C VAL A 257 -0.82 -12.37 0.44
N HIS A 258 -0.79 -13.50 -0.26
CA HIS A 258 -1.65 -14.65 0.06
C HIS A 258 -1.20 -15.29 1.39
N LYS A 259 -2.10 -15.33 2.37
CA LYS A 259 -1.81 -15.88 3.73
C LYS A 259 -1.71 -17.40 3.78
N LYS A 260 -2.19 -18.08 2.75
CA LYS A 260 -2.15 -19.55 2.56
C LYS A 260 -2.05 -19.87 1.07
N PRO A 261 -1.55 -21.07 0.69
CA PRO A 261 -1.58 -21.50 -0.71
C PRO A 261 -3.00 -21.54 -1.27
N HIS A 262 -3.15 -21.19 -2.55
CA HIS A 262 -4.38 -21.29 -3.31
C HIS A 262 -4.16 -22.04 -4.61
N GLU A 263 -5.23 -22.62 -5.14
CA GLU A 263 -5.22 -23.26 -6.45
C GLU A 263 -5.12 -22.22 -7.56
N VAL A 264 -4.36 -22.54 -8.61
CA VAL A 264 -4.18 -21.75 -9.82
C VAL A 264 -4.31 -22.68 -11.03
N ASN A 265 -5.01 -22.26 -12.07
CA ASN A 265 -5.11 -23.04 -13.31
C ASN A 265 -3.83 -22.93 -14.13
N LEU A 266 -2.84 -23.79 -13.81
CA LEU A 266 -1.55 -23.80 -14.50
C LEU A 266 -1.65 -24.26 -15.97
N GLN A 267 -2.70 -25.01 -16.35
CA GLN A 267 -2.94 -25.40 -17.74
C GLN A 267 -3.24 -24.18 -18.60
N GLN A 268 -4.08 -23.26 -18.11
CA GLN A 268 -4.37 -21.99 -18.80
C GLN A 268 -3.12 -21.12 -18.92
N LEU A 269 -2.33 -21.01 -17.84
CA LEU A 269 -1.07 -20.28 -17.85
C LEU A 269 -0.13 -20.78 -18.95
N ASN A 270 -0.02 -22.11 -19.11
CA ASN A 270 0.82 -22.73 -20.13
C ASN A 270 0.25 -22.55 -21.55
N PHE A 271 -1.05 -22.87 -21.75
CA PHE A 271 -1.65 -22.81 -23.09
C PHE A 271 -1.77 -21.42 -23.66
N LYS A 272 -1.87 -20.42 -22.79
CA LYS A 272 -1.91 -19.00 -23.21
C LYS A 272 -0.53 -18.34 -23.21
N GLU A 273 0.55 -19.05 -22.86
CA GLU A 273 1.91 -18.47 -22.72
C GLU A 273 1.92 -17.18 -21.89
N GLN A 274 1.19 -17.20 -20.75
CA GLN A 274 1.05 -16.03 -19.88
C GLN A 274 2.30 -15.84 -19.00
N TRP A 275 2.57 -14.58 -18.66
CA TRP A 275 3.60 -14.22 -17.70
C TRP A 275 2.97 -14.03 -16.31
N MET A 276 3.51 -14.70 -15.29
CA MET A 276 3.09 -14.50 -13.90
C MET A 276 4.26 -13.95 -13.09
N ILE A 277 4.08 -12.75 -12.53
CA ILE A 277 5.14 -12.00 -11.85
C ILE A 277 4.71 -11.69 -10.42
N GLY A 278 5.59 -12.00 -9.45
CA GLY A 278 5.43 -11.56 -8.07
C GLY A 278 6.05 -10.17 -7.89
N THR A 279 5.40 -9.35 -7.09
CA THR A 279 5.95 -8.06 -6.66
C THR A 279 5.96 -7.95 -5.13
N ARG A 280 6.91 -7.20 -4.60
CA ARG A 280 7.03 -6.99 -3.15
C ARG A 280 7.63 -5.63 -2.87
N VAL A 281 6.96 -4.85 -2.01
CA VAL A 281 7.40 -3.53 -1.60
C VAL A 281 7.92 -2.70 -2.79
N TYR A 282 9.00 -1.95 -2.69
CA TYR A 282 9.49 -1.04 -3.74
C TYR A 282 10.96 -0.72 -3.50
N THR A 283 11.64 -0.24 -4.53
CA THR A 283 12.99 0.33 -4.42
C THR A 283 12.92 1.75 -3.83
N LYS A 284 14.06 2.25 -3.35
CA LYS A 284 14.15 3.63 -2.87
C LYS A 284 13.87 4.66 -3.97
N GLU A 285 14.22 4.33 -5.21
CA GLU A 285 13.94 5.13 -6.40
C GLU A 285 12.43 5.20 -6.68
N GLU A 286 11.73 4.06 -6.67
CA GLU A 286 10.28 4.02 -6.84
C GLU A 286 9.54 4.77 -5.72
N PHE A 287 10.08 4.75 -4.48
CA PHE A 287 9.53 5.57 -3.41
C PHE A 287 9.69 7.07 -3.69
N GLY A 288 10.85 7.50 -4.18
CA GLY A 288 11.07 8.88 -4.61
C GLY A 288 10.12 9.29 -5.74
N GLN A 289 9.90 8.42 -6.73
CA GLN A 289 8.91 8.64 -7.78
C GLN A 289 7.49 8.75 -7.21
N ALA A 290 7.12 7.91 -6.24
CA ALA A 290 5.82 7.98 -5.59
C ALA A 290 5.61 9.34 -4.88
N VAL A 291 6.65 9.88 -4.25
CA VAL A 291 6.59 11.23 -3.65
C VAL A 291 6.23 12.29 -4.70
N GLU A 292 6.86 12.27 -5.88
CA GLU A 292 6.55 13.20 -6.96
C GLU A 292 5.13 12.99 -7.53
N TYR A 293 4.71 11.73 -7.71
CA TYR A 293 3.37 11.39 -8.18
C TYR A 293 2.25 11.88 -7.26
N THR A 294 2.52 12.11 -5.97
CA THR A 294 1.51 12.68 -5.06
C THR A 294 1.00 14.03 -5.52
N LYS A 295 1.84 14.82 -6.22
CA LYS A 295 1.45 16.12 -6.76
C LYS A 295 0.48 15.99 -7.94
N ASP A 296 0.77 15.06 -8.84
CA ASP A 296 -0.01 14.88 -10.07
C ASP A 296 -1.36 14.18 -9.81
N LEU A 297 -1.40 13.34 -8.77
CA LEU A 297 -2.54 12.49 -8.44
C LEU A 297 -3.30 12.94 -7.18
N GLN A 298 -3.02 14.12 -6.64
CA GLN A 298 -3.51 14.58 -5.34
C GLN A 298 -5.02 14.38 -5.16
N GLU A 299 -5.83 14.86 -6.10
CA GLU A 299 -7.29 14.78 -5.99
C GLU A 299 -7.81 13.33 -5.92
N GLN A 300 -7.18 12.42 -6.66
CA GLN A 300 -7.54 11.00 -6.65
C GLN A 300 -7.06 10.32 -5.36
N LEU A 301 -5.84 10.64 -4.91
CA LEU A 301 -5.27 10.07 -3.68
C LEU A 301 -6.07 10.46 -2.43
N GLU A 302 -6.55 11.71 -2.38
CA GLU A 302 -7.42 12.18 -1.28
C GLU A 302 -8.72 11.39 -1.18
N LYS A 303 -9.30 10.93 -2.31
CA LYS A 303 -10.50 10.09 -2.32
C LYS A 303 -10.25 8.68 -1.79
N VAL A 304 -9.02 8.17 -1.92
CA VAL A 304 -8.65 6.86 -1.38
C VAL A 304 -8.62 6.88 0.15
N VAL A 305 -8.24 8.00 0.77
CA VAL A 305 -8.27 8.17 2.23
C VAL A 305 -9.72 8.43 2.67
N THR A 306 -10.45 7.37 3.02
CA THR A 306 -11.86 7.46 3.38
C THR A 306 -12.11 7.87 4.82
N HIS A 307 -11.20 7.51 5.72
CA HIS A 307 -11.37 7.76 7.16
C HIS A 307 -10.07 8.33 7.77
N ILE A 308 -10.23 9.39 8.56
CA ILE A 308 -9.18 9.94 9.41
C ILE A 308 -9.68 9.81 10.86
N VAL A 309 -8.92 9.10 11.67
CA VAL A 309 -9.28 8.76 13.05
C VAL A 309 -8.32 9.47 13.99
N PRO A 310 -8.83 10.26 14.97
CA PRO A 310 -7.95 10.89 15.95
C PRO A 310 -7.20 9.83 16.78
N MET A 311 -5.98 10.16 17.24
CA MET A 311 -5.14 9.24 18.00
C MET A 311 -5.84 8.68 19.23
N LYS A 312 -6.65 9.49 19.92
CA LYS A 312 -7.44 9.03 21.09
C LYS A 312 -8.38 7.86 20.80
N ASP A 313 -8.80 7.71 19.53
CA ASP A 313 -9.69 6.66 19.07
C ASP A 313 -8.97 5.58 18.23
N ALA A 314 -7.63 5.64 18.14
CA ALA A 314 -6.83 4.80 17.24
C ALA A 314 -6.94 3.29 17.55
N GLU A 315 -7.29 2.90 18.77
CA GLU A 315 -7.53 1.49 19.13
C GLU A 315 -8.65 0.84 18.28
N ARG A 316 -9.58 1.66 17.72
CA ARG A 316 -10.75 1.20 16.95
C ARG A 316 -10.45 0.97 15.47
N VAL A 317 -9.28 1.39 14.96
CA VAL A 317 -8.99 1.34 13.50
C VAL A 317 -9.03 -0.08 12.95
N PHE A 318 -8.69 -1.07 13.75
CA PHE A 318 -8.68 -2.47 13.33
C PHE A 318 -10.09 -3.04 13.15
N ASP A 319 -11.04 -2.65 14.00
CA ASP A 319 -12.45 -3.03 13.89
C ASP A 319 -13.10 -2.33 12.69
N MET A 320 -12.79 -1.04 12.48
CA MET A 320 -13.28 -0.28 11.32
C MET A 320 -12.85 -0.88 9.98
N ILE A 321 -11.61 -1.38 9.89
CA ILE A 321 -11.11 -1.99 8.65
C ILE A 321 -11.71 -3.37 8.42
N ALA A 322 -12.03 -4.10 9.49
CA ALA A 322 -12.67 -5.40 9.42
C ALA A 322 -14.12 -5.32 8.93
N ASP A 323 -14.79 -4.17 9.16
CA ASP A 323 -16.15 -3.93 8.69
C ASP A 323 -16.15 -3.37 7.26
N VAL A 324 -16.26 -4.27 6.28
CA VAL A 324 -16.33 -3.91 4.86
C VAL A 324 -17.62 -3.17 4.48
N SER A 325 -18.66 -3.18 5.34
CA SER A 325 -19.95 -2.53 5.08
C SER A 325 -19.84 -1.00 5.08
N GLU A 326 -18.88 -0.45 5.81
CA GLU A 326 -18.60 0.99 5.88
C GLU A 326 -17.97 1.57 4.60
N GLY A 327 -17.53 0.72 3.65
CA GLY A 327 -16.86 1.16 2.42
C GLY A 327 -15.45 1.68 2.68
N THR A 328 -14.86 1.26 3.79
CA THR A 328 -13.50 1.65 4.20
C THR A 328 -12.49 1.24 3.13
N VAL A 329 -11.78 2.22 2.57
CA VAL A 329 -10.64 1.99 1.67
C VAL A 329 -9.36 2.22 2.46
N LYS A 330 -8.96 3.46 2.72
CA LYS A 330 -7.78 3.76 3.53
C LYS A 330 -8.16 4.47 4.82
N VAL A 331 -7.72 3.93 5.94
CA VAL A 331 -7.80 4.54 7.26
C VAL A 331 -6.46 5.19 7.58
N VAL A 332 -6.52 6.38 8.12
CA VAL A 332 -5.34 7.15 8.58
C VAL A 332 -5.57 7.56 10.02
N VAL A 333 -4.56 7.42 10.86
CA VAL A 333 -4.56 7.95 12.23
C VAL A 333 -4.02 9.37 12.20
N ASP A 334 -4.76 10.33 12.76
CA ASP A 334 -4.28 11.67 13.05
C ASP A 334 -3.51 11.66 14.37
N CYS A 335 -2.18 11.69 14.25
CA CYS A 335 -1.27 11.57 15.39
C CYS A 335 -1.14 12.85 16.21
N LYS A 336 -1.91 13.90 15.92
CA LYS A 336 -1.93 15.18 16.67
C LYS A 336 -3.24 15.45 17.40
N ASP A 337 -4.31 14.74 17.06
CA ASP A 337 -5.63 14.91 17.69
C ASP A 337 -5.80 13.86 18.81
N PHE A 338 -5.67 14.33 20.07
CA PHE A 338 -5.71 13.54 21.30
C PHE A 338 -6.97 13.75 22.12
#